data_828980c2d678243624d70a5cb5064b01
#
_entry.id   828980c2d678243624d70a5cb5064b01
#
_cell.length_a   1.000
_cell.length_b   1.000
_cell.length_c   1.000
_cell.angle_alpha   90.00
_cell.angle_beta   90.00
_cell.angle_gamma   90.00
#
_symmetry.space_group_name_H-M   'P 1'
#
loop_
_entity.id
_entity.type
_entity.pdbx_description
1 polymer ?
#
loop_
_entity_poly.entity_id
_entity_poly.type
_entity_poly.pdbx_seq_one_letter_code
_entity_poly.pdbx_strand_id
1 'polypeptide(L)'
;CDYVKFQKRNPDVCVPEEQKNKMRETPWGEMTYLEYKHRMEFEHEEYDELFKYAESKKIGIFASVWDKDSVDFMKRYTDIMKVPSALITNDDLVFYTRDNSNYMMISTGMSDEEEIEHAVKVGDPDLIFHTNSAYPSPVSDLNLNYIKWLNEKYPTKEIGYSGHEFGLVTTYAAVVMGASWVERHITL
;
A
#
# COMPACT_ATOMS: atom_id res chain seq x y z
N CYS A 1 0.13 -1.40 17.71
CA CYS A 1 0.13 -0.92 16.33
C CYS A 1 0.66 0.51 16.33
N ASP A 2 1.68 0.78 15.51
CA ASP A 2 2.35 2.08 15.46
C ASP A 2 1.70 2.98 14.40
N TYR A 3 1.19 2.36 13.34
CA TYR A 3 0.55 3.04 12.23
C TYR A 3 -0.73 2.32 11.77
N VAL A 4 -1.67 3.11 11.26
CA VAL A 4 -2.82 2.64 10.48
C VAL A 4 -2.65 3.13 9.05
N LYS A 5 -2.84 2.23 8.08
CA LYS A 5 -2.74 2.57 6.66
C LYS A 5 -4.11 2.53 6.00
N PHE A 6 -4.45 3.60 5.30
CA PHE A 6 -5.58 3.68 4.39
C PHE A 6 -5.14 3.51 2.93
N GLN A 7 -6.09 3.54 2.03
CA GLN A 7 -5.84 3.69 0.59
C GLN A 7 -6.50 4.99 0.15
N LYS A 8 -5.79 5.79 -0.65
CA LYS A 8 -6.38 6.96 -1.32
C LYS A 8 -6.24 6.81 -2.83
N ARG A 9 -7.34 7.00 -3.52
CA ARG A 9 -7.39 6.94 -4.98
C ARG A 9 -8.38 7.97 -5.51
N ASN A 10 -8.14 8.43 -6.73
CA ASN A 10 -9.16 9.10 -7.54
C ASN A 10 -9.86 8.02 -8.39
N PRO A 11 -11.13 7.66 -8.10
CA PRO A 11 -11.83 6.61 -8.84
C PRO A 11 -11.94 6.88 -10.34
N ASP A 12 -12.03 8.15 -10.76
CA ASP A 12 -12.11 8.51 -12.17
C ASP A 12 -10.84 8.15 -12.95
N VAL A 13 -9.69 8.17 -12.26
CA VAL A 13 -8.37 7.80 -12.81
C VAL A 13 -8.12 6.30 -12.67
N CYS A 14 -8.43 5.72 -11.51
CA CYS A 14 -8.02 4.36 -11.16
C CYS A 14 -8.99 3.28 -11.66
N VAL A 15 -10.26 3.61 -11.92
CA VAL A 15 -11.23 2.62 -12.43
C VAL A 15 -11.09 2.52 -13.94
N PRO A 16 -10.79 1.31 -14.48
CA PRO A 16 -10.72 1.11 -15.93
C PRO A 16 -12.02 1.50 -16.62
N GLU A 17 -11.92 2.12 -17.78
CA GLU A 17 -13.07 2.70 -18.49
C GLU A 17 -14.18 1.66 -18.76
N GLU A 18 -13.79 0.43 -19.13
CA GLU A 18 -14.70 -0.69 -19.38
C GLU A 18 -15.41 -1.21 -18.11
N GLN A 19 -14.97 -0.80 -16.92
CA GLN A 19 -15.58 -1.18 -15.64
C GLN A 19 -16.51 -0.10 -15.08
N LYS A 20 -16.31 1.17 -15.43
CA LYS A 20 -16.98 2.32 -14.80
C LYS A 20 -18.49 2.16 -14.74
N ASN A 21 -19.10 1.75 -15.85
CA ASN A 21 -20.54 1.66 -15.98
C ASN A 21 -21.13 0.28 -15.66
N LYS A 22 -20.31 -0.69 -15.19
CA LYS A 22 -20.82 -2.01 -14.82
C LYS A 22 -21.62 -1.92 -13.53
N MET A 23 -22.88 -2.36 -13.60
CA MET A 23 -23.75 -2.43 -12.42
C MET A 23 -23.25 -3.49 -11.43
N ARG A 24 -23.34 -3.17 -10.16
CA ARG A 24 -22.99 -4.06 -9.05
C ARG A 24 -23.98 -3.93 -7.91
N GLU A 25 -24.31 -5.04 -7.31
CA GLU A 25 -25.01 -5.05 -6.04
C GLU A 25 -24.04 -4.65 -4.92
N THR A 26 -24.41 -3.68 -4.11
CA THR A 26 -23.57 -3.12 -3.03
C THR A 26 -24.39 -3.06 -1.74
N PRO A 27 -23.76 -2.83 -0.58
CA PRO A 27 -24.47 -2.62 0.68
C PRO A 27 -25.46 -1.44 0.64
N TRP A 28 -25.33 -0.54 -0.32
CA TRP A 28 -26.19 0.64 -0.49
C TRP A 28 -27.19 0.51 -1.64
N GLY A 29 -27.36 -0.69 -2.20
CA GLY A 29 -28.20 -0.97 -3.35
C GLY A 29 -27.39 -1.14 -4.64
N GLU A 30 -28.11 -1.25 -5.75
CA GLU A 30 -27.53 -1.41 -7.08
C GLU A 30 -27.01 -0.07 -7.60
N MET A 31 -25.75 -0.02 -8.00
CA MET A 31 -25.10 1.17 -8.56
C MET A 31 -23.96 0.78 -9.51
N THR A 32 -23.47 1.74 -10.28
CA THR A 32 -22.29 1.51 -11.13
C THR A 32 -21.04 1.27 -10.30
N TYR A 33 -20.05 0.59 -10.88
CA TYR A 33 -18.79 0.33 -10.19
C TYR A 33 -18.05 1.64 -9.84
N LEU A 34 -18.14 2.65 -10.70
CA LEU A 34 -17.54 3.96 -10.43
C LEU A 34 -18.23 4.66 -9.25
N GLU A 35 -19.56 4.69 -9.22
CA GLU A 35 -20.32 5.26 -8.08
C GLU A 35 -19.99 4.54 -6.77
N TYR A 36 -19.89 3.20 -6.81
CA TYR A 36 -19.47 2.42 -5.66
C TYR A 36 -18.08 2.82 -5.16
N LYS A 37 -17.12 3.02 -6.08
CA LYS A 37 -15.76 3.43 -5.72
C LYS A 37 -15.71 4.84 -5.14
N HIS A 38 -16.43 5.79 -5.71
CA HIS A 38 -16.56 7.13 -5.12
C HIS A 38 -17.15 7.09 -3.72
N ARG A 39 -18.15 6.24 -3.50
CA ARG A 39 -18.77 6.11 -2.18
C ARG A 39 -17.86 5.46 -1.13
N MET A 40 -16.85 4.75 -1.54
CA MET A 40 -15.87 4.10 -0.66
C MET A 40 -14.68 5.01 -0.30
N GLU A 41 -14.45 6.06 -1.07
CA GLU A 41 -13.35 6.98 -0.81
C GLU A 41 -13.72 7.98 0.29
N PHE A 42 -12.74 8.29 1.12
CA PHE A 42 -12.83 9.35 2.11
C PHE A 42 -12.27 10.64 1.54
N GLU A 43 -12.93 11.75 1.86
CA GLU A 43 -12.53 13.09 1.47
C GLU A 43 -11.86 13.84 2.63
N HIS A 44 -11.64 15.14 2.49
CA HIS A 44 -10.90 15.92 3.46
C HIS A 44 -11.57 15.93 4.86
N GLU A 45 -12.87 15.96 4.93
CA GLU A 45 -13.60 16.02 6.21
C GLU A 45 -13.35 14.74 7.02
N GLU A 46 -13.45 13.55 6.40
CA GLU A 46 -13.20 12.28 7.07
C GLU A 46 -11.71 12.12 7.44
N TYR A 47 -10.79 12.56 6.55
CA TYR A 47 -9.36 12.51 6.86
C TYR A 47 -8.97 13.45 8.01
N ASP A 48 -9.55 14.66 8.10
CA ASP A 48 -9.34 15.58 9.21
C ASP A 48 -9.78 14.93 10.54
N GLU A 49 -10.92 14.23 10.57
CA GLU A 49 -11.40 13.49 11.74
C GLU A 49 -10.49 12.30 12.09
N LEU A 50 -10.08 11.50 11.09
CA LEU A 50 -9.23 10.34 11.28
C LEU A 50 -7.86 10.74 11.85
N PHE A 51 -7.21 11.76 11.31
CA PHE A 51 -5.91 12.22 11.79
C PHE A 51 -6.01 12.77 13.21
N LYS A 52 -7.02 13.57 13.52
CA LYS A 52 -7.28 14.06 14.87
C LYS A 52 -7.54 12.92 15.87
N TYR A 53 -8.28 11.89 15.45
CA TYR A 53 -8.53 10.74 16.31
C TYR A 53 -7.27 9.91 16.54
N ALA A 54 -6.49 9.63 15.51
CA ALA A 54 -5.24 8.89 15.62
C ALA A 54 -4.21 9.61 16.48
N GLU A 55 -4.09 10.93 16.36
CA GLU A 55 -3.26 11.75 17.23
C GLU A 55 -3.64 11.57 18.70
N SER A 56 -4.95 11.57 19.01
CA SER A 56 -5.45 11.31 20.36
C SER A 56 -5.07 9.93 20.91
N LYS A 57 -4.84 8.96 20.00
CA LYS A 57 -4.41 7.58 20.31
C LYS A 57 -2.91 7.39 20.22
N LYS A 58 -2.16 8.39 19.78
CA LYS A 58 -0.71 8.33 19.51
C LYS A 58 -0.36 7.25 18.47
N ILE A 59 -1.17 7.12 17.43
CA ILE A 59 -0.98 6.22 16.29
C ILE A 59 -0.77 7.07 15.05
N GLY A 60 0.24 6.74 14.24
CA GLY A 60 0.47 7.39 12.95
C GLY A 60 -0.56 6.94 11.90
N ILE A 61 -0.85 7.79 10.93
CA ILE A 61 -1.65 7.43 9.74
C ILE A 61 -0.85 7.74 8.49
N PHE A 62 -0.95 6.86 7.51
CA PHE A 62 -0.53 7.11 6.15
C PHE A 62 -1.46 6.40 5.16
N ALA A 63 -1.23 6.57 3.86
CA ALA A 63 -2.02 5.88 2.84
C ALA A 63 -1.16 5.26 1.75
N SER A 64 -1.68 4.19 1.15
CA SER A 64 -1.27 3.79 -0.19
C SER A 64 -1.92 4.73 -1.20
N VAL A 65 -1.09 5.38 -2.01
CA VAL A 65 -1.51 6.32 -3.07
C VAL A 65 -1.60 5.59 -4.40
N TRP A 66 -2.68 5.82 -5.15
CA TRP A 66 -2.97 5.09 -6.38
C TRP A 66 -2.82 5.94 -7.65
N ASP A 67 -2.69 7.25 -7.49
CA ASP A 67 -2.56 8.24 -8.55
C ASP A 67 -1.92 9.52 -8.00
N LYS A 68 -1.58 10.46 -8.89
CA LYS A 68 -0.93 11.73 -8.50
C LYS A 68 -1.87 12.63 -7.68
N ASP A 69 -3.17 12.61 -7.96
CA ASP A 69 -4.14 13.39 -7.19
C ASP A 69 -4.19 12.89 -5.73
N SER A 70 -4.05 11.58 -5.54
CA SER A 70 -3.96 10.95 -4.21
C SER A 70 -2.68 11.35 -3.47
N VAL A 71 -1.56 11.49 -4.17
CA VAL A 71 -0.31 12.02 -3.58
C VAL A 71 -0.52 13.46 -3.13
N ASP A 72 -1.08 14.32 -3.98
CA ASP A 72 -1.35 15.72 -3.65
C ASP A 72 -2.34 15.86 -2.50
N PHE A 73 -3.34 15.00 -2.46
CA PHE A 73 -4.28 14.93 -1.34
C PHE A 73 -3.56 14.59 -0.03
N MET A 74 -2.73 13.54 -0.04
CA MET A 74 -2.07 13.04 1.18
C MET A 74 -0.97 13.95 1.70
N LYS A 75 -0.30 14.75 0.85
CA LYS A 75 0.70 15.76 1.27
C LYS A 75 0.19 16.72 2.34
N ARG A 76 -1.11 16.96 2.39
CA ARG A 76 -1.72 17.82 3.41
C ARG A 76 -1.68 17.18 4.81
N TYR A 77 -1.57 15.86 4.89
CA TYR A 77 -1.78 15.10 6.11
C TYR A 77 -0.52 14.42 6.63
N THR A 78 0.34 13.95 5.74
CA THR A 78 1.49 13.14 6.12
C THR A 78 2.60 13.19 5.07
N ASP A 79 3.83 13.05 5.55
CA ASP A 79 5.03 12.90 4.71
C ASP A 79 5.36 11.42 4.41
N ILE A 80 4.54 10.49 4.91
CA ILE A 80 4.72 9.05 4.74
C ILE A 80 3.73 8.55 3.68
N MET A 81 4.22 7.97 2.60
CA MET A 81 3.38 7.45 1.52
C MET A 81 3.84 6.07 1.06
N LYS A 82 2.91 5.29 0.55
CA LYS A 82 3.19 3.95 0.03
C LYS A 82 2.68 3.81 -1.41
N VAL A 83 3.53 3.31 -2.31
CA VAL A 83 3.09 2.84 -3.62
C VAL A 83 2.69 1.35 -3.49
N PRO A 84 1.44 0.98 -3.82
CA PRO A 84 0.99 -0.41 -3.71
C PRO A 84 1.59 -1.29 -4.81
N SER A 85 1.59 -2.61 -4.60
CA SER A 85 2.14 -3.60 -5.54
C SER A 85 1.63 -3.44 -6.97
N ALA A 86 0.35 -3.12 -7.15
CA ALA A 86 -0.26 -2.97 -8.47
C ALA A 86 0.30 -1.79 -9.30
N LEU A 87 1.06 -0.90 -8.69
CA LEU A 87 1.54 0.35 -9.32
C LEU A 87 3.06 0.52 -9.23
N ILE A 88 3.78 -0.49 -8.79
CA ILE A 88 5.24 -0.43 -8.66
C ILE A 88 5.95 -0.19 -10.01
N THR A 89 5.34 -0.62 -11.11
CA THR A 89 5.83 -0.44 -12.49
C THR A 89 5.38 0.88 -13.14
N ASN A 90 4.65 1.72 -12.41
CA ASN A 90 4.26 3.04 -12.87
C ASN A 90 5.31 4.07 -12.45
N ASP A 91 6.33 4.26 -13.27
CA ASP A 91 7.46 5.16 -13.01
C ASP A 91 7.02 6.58 -12.67
N ASP A 92 6.02 7.08 -13.36
CA ASP A 92 5.48 8.41 -13.15
C ASP A 92 4.90 8.59 -11.74
N LEU A 93 4.19 7.59 -11.23
CA LEU A 93 3.65 7.61 -9.87
C LEU A 93 4.74 7.38 -8.84
N VAL A 94 5.64 6.43 -9.08
CA VAL A 94 6.77 6.12 -8.19
C VAL A 94 7.65 7.36 -8.00
N PHE A 95 8.07 7.99 -9.09
CA PHE A 95 8.87 9.21 -9.04
C PHE A 95 8.11 10.36 -8.37
N TYR A 96 6.84 10.57 -8.75
CA TYR A 96 6.02 11.63 -8.17
C TYR A 96 5.80 11.46 -6.67
N THR A 97 5.59 10.23 -6.21
CA THR A 97 5.46 9.93 -4.79
C THR A 97 6.76 10.22 -4.05
N ARG A 98 7.93 9.84 -4.62
CA ARG A 98 9.24 10.14 -4.00
C ARG A 98 9.48 11.64 -3.86
N ASP A 99 9.19 12.41 -4.90
CA ASP A 99 9.41 13.87 -4.90
C ASP A 99 8.49 14.62 -3.92
N ASN A 100 7.41 13.97 -3.48
CA ASN A 100 6.37 14.57 -2.63
C ASN A 100 6.20 13.87 -1.26
N SER A 101 7.14 13.01 -0.84
CA SER A 101 7.14 12.37 0.46
C SER A 101 8.54 12.35 1.08
N ASN A 102 8.61 12.47 2.40
CA ASN A 102 9.88 12.34 3.14
C ASN A 102 10.21 10.88 3.44
N TYR A 103 9.21 10.03 3.52
CA TYR A 103 9.37 8.59 3.73
C TYR A 103 8.46 7.82 2.77
N MET A 104 9.10 7.13 1.82
CA MET A 104 8.41 6.39 0.77
C MET A 104 8.54 4.89 0.97
N MET A 105 7.44 4.19 0.83
CA MET A 105 7.36 2.74 0.87
C MET A 105 6.91 2.19 -0.48
N ILE A 106 7.39 1.01 -0.85
CA ILE A 106 6.86 0.23 -1.99
C ILE A 106 6.51 -1.20 -1.56
N SER A 107 5.56 -1.83 -2.24
CA SER A 107 5.26 -3.26 -2.11
C SER A 107 5.56 -4.00 -3.39
N THR A 108 6.14 -5.21 -3.28
CA THR A 108 6.73 -5.96 -4.40
C THR A 108 5.85 -7.10 -4.94
N GLY A 109 4.61 -7.19 -4.49
CA GLY A 109 3.70 -8.25 -4.99
C GLY A 109 3.43 -8.13 -6.49
N MET A 110 3.32 -9.27 -7.18
CA MET A 110 3.12 -9.38 -8.65
C MET A 110 4.28 -8.88 -9.51
N SER A 111 5.42 -8.55 -8.93
CA SER A 111 6.57 -8.04 -9.66
C SER A 111 7.73 -9.03 -9.62
N ASP A 112 8.49 -9.08 -10.70
CA ASP A 112 9.74 -9.81 -10.76
C ASP A 112 10.93 -8.98 -10.24
N GLU A 113 12.12 -9.56 -10.23
CA GLU A 113 13.30 -8.89 -9.68
C GLU A 113 13.74 -7.68 -10.52
N GLU A 114 13.56 -7.71 -11.85
CA GLU A 114 13.91 -6.62 -12.75
C GLU A 114 12.99 -5.41 -12.52
N GLU A 115 11.69 -5.66 -12.36
CA GLU A 115 10.69 -4.62 -12.03
C GLU A 115 10.94 -4.00 -10.66
N ILE A 116 11.31 -4.82 -9.66
CA ILE A 116 11.64 -4.34 -8.32
C ILE A 116 12.91 -3.48 -8.34
N GLU A 117 13.98 -3.96 -9.03
CA GLU A 117 15.21 -3.19 -9.19
C GLU A 117 14.98 -1.85 -9.89
N HIS A 118 14.15 -1.86 -10.93
CA HIS A 118 13.80 -0.66 -11.66
C HIS A 118 13.05 0.34 -10.76
N ALA A 119 12.03 -0.12 -10.04
CA ALA A 119 11.25 0.72 -9.12
C ALA A 119 12.10 1.32 -7.99
N VAL A 120 13.03 0.52 -7.44
CA VAL A 120 13.99 1.01 -6.43
C VAL A 120 14.91 2.07 -7.02
N LYS A 121 15.34 1.92 -8.26
CA LYS A 121 16.17 2.92 -8.95
C LYS A 121 15.42 4.21 -9.24
N VAL A 122 14.15 4.11 -9.62
CA VAL A 122 13.30 5.27 -9.95
C VAL A 122 12.89 6.04 -8.69
N GLY A 123 12.45 5.30 -7.67
CA GLY A 123 11.82 5.90 -6.47
C GLY A 123 12.75 6.04 -5.27
N ASP A 124 13.87 5.35 -5.23
CA ASP A 124 14.75 5.30 -4.06
C ASP A 124 13.98 5.16 -2.72
N PRO A 125 13.09 4.15 -2.58
CA PRO A 125 12.22 4.03 -1.42
C PRO A 125 13.02 3.82 -0.13
N ASP A 126 12.47 4.26 0.99
CA ASP A 126 13.05 4.05 2.31
C ASP A 126 12.75 2.63 2.82
N LEU A 127 11.59 2.09 2.47
CA LEU A 127 11.11 0.77 2.89
C LEU A 127 10.56 -0.05 1.70
N ILE A 128 10.99 -1.30 1.61
CA ILE A 128 10.54 -2.27 0.61
C ILE A 128 9.79 -3.40 1.31
N PHE A 129 8.49 -3.53 1.03
CA PHE A 129 7.69 -4.64 1.55
C PHE A 129 7.77 -5.87 0.65
N HIS A 130 8.24 -6.99 1.18
CA HIS A 130 7.96 -8.29 0.59
C HIS A 130 6.47 -8.61 0.73
N THR A 131 5.81 -8.92 -0.37
CA THR A 131 4.35 -9.12 -0.43
C THR A 131 4.00 -10.20 -1.43
N ASN A 132 3.06 -11.08 -1.09
CA ASN A 132 2.37 -11.93 -2.05
C ASN A 132 0.97 -11.33 -2.28
N SER A 133 0.59 -11.12 -3.55
CA SER A 133 -0.66 -10.43 -3.89
C SER A 133 -1.90 -11.32 -3.97
N ALA A 134 -1.77 -12.64 -3.78
CA ALA A 134 -2.95 -13.49 -3.61
C ALA A 134 -3.69 -13.13 -2.31
N TYR A 135 -5.02 -13.23 -2.30
CA TYR A 135 -5.84 -12.79 -1.19
C TYR A 135 -7.01 -13.75 -0.93
N PRO A 136 -6.91 -14.67 0.07
CA PRO A 136 -5.77 -14.92 0.95
C PRO A 136 -4.61 -15.62 0.22
N SER A 137 -3.39 -15.37 0.68
CA SER A 137 -2.18 -16.04 0.15
C SER A 137 -2.05 -17.43 0.73
N PRO A 138 -1.80 -18.48 -0.09
CA PRO A 138 -1.38 -19.78 0.42
C PRO A 138 -0.01 -19.66 1.12
N VAL A 139 0.15 -20.32 2.27
CA VAL A 139 1.41 -20.26 3.04
C VAL A 139 2.60 -20.81 2.23
N SER A 140 2.36 -21.81 1.37
CA SER A 140 3.38 -22.37 0.46
C SER A 140 3.99 -21.36 -0.50
N ASP A 141 3.26 -20.29 -0.83
CA ASP A 141 3.61 -19.35 -1.88
C ASP A 141 4.25 -18.05 -1.34
N LEU A 142 4.38 -17.93 -0.03
CA LEU A 142 4.85 -16.70 0.63
C LEU A 142 6.31 -16.40 0.39
N ASN A 143 7.15 -17.41 0.10
CA ASN A 143 8.58 -17.27 -0.15
C ASN A 143 9.30 -16.32 0.82
N LEU A 144 9.15 -16.54 2.14
CA LEU A 144 9.70 -15.65 3.17
C LEU A 144 11.23 -15.49 3.10
N ASN A 145 11.94 -16.45 2.47
CA ASN A 145 13.38 -16.29 2.23
C ASN A 145 13.72 -15.06 1.38
N TYR A 146 12.76 -14.56 0.61
CA TYR A 146 12.94 -13.34 -0.18
C TYR A 146 13.22 -12.11 0.68
N ILE A 147 12.75 -12.09 1.94
CA ILE A 147 13.07 -11.04 2.92
C ILE A 147 14.59 -10.98 3.18
N LYS A 148 15.25 -12.13 3.30
CA LYS A 148 16.71 -12.18 3.47
C LYS A 148 17.43 -11.65 2.23
N TRP A 149 16.99 -12.08 1.06
CA TRP A 149 17.55 -11.61 -0.21
C TRP A 149 17.40 -10.09 -0.37
N LEU A 150 16.24 -9.52 -0.03
CA LEU A 150 16.03 -8.07 -0.05
C LEU A 150 16.96 -7.34 0.92
N ASN A 151 17.15 -7.86 2.14
CA ASN A 151 18.09 -7.28 3.11
C ASN A 151 19.54 -7.31 2.61
N GLU A 152 19.96 -8.40 1.95
CA GLU A 152 21.30 -8.53 1.38
C GLU A 152 21.50 -7.61 0.18
N LYS A 153 20.50 -7.51 -0.69
CA LYS A 153 20.54 -6.70 -1.91
C LYS A 153 20.45 -5.21 -1.64
N TYR A 154 19.65 -4.80 -0.66
CA TYR A 154 19.41 -3.39 -0.31
C TYR A 154 19.76 -3.09 1.15
N PRO A 155 21.03 -3.19 1.55
CA PRO A 155 21.44 -3.09 2.97
C PRO A 155 21.22 -1.71 3.61
N THR A 156 20.94 -0.71 2.79
CA THR A 156 20.63 0.66 3.26
C THR A 156 19.14 0.96 3.37
N LYS A 157 18.28 -0.01 2.95
CA LYS A 157 16.83 0.13 2.99
C LYS A 157 16.23 -0.67 4.13
N GLU A 158 15.11 -0.22 4.65
CA GLU A 158 14.31 -1.04 5.55
C GLU A 158 13.56 -2.10 4.73
N ILE A 159 13.45 -3.32 5.28
CA ILE A 159 12.68 -4.39 4.65
C ILE A 159 11.50 -4.75 5.54
N GLY A 160 10.32 -4.76 4.95
CA GLY A 160 9.07 -5.10 5.62
C GLY A 160 8.43 -6.36 5.06
N TYR A 161 7.42 -6.83 5.76
CA TYR A 161 6.54 -7.91 5.31
C TYR A 161 5.08 -7.44 5.32
N SER A 162 4.42 -7.54 4.18
CA SER A 162 2.98 -7.28 4.06
C SER A 162 2.26 -8.59 3.74
N GLY A 163 1.61 -9.16 4.75
CA GLY A 163 1.04 -10.51 4.71
C GLY A 163 -0.47 -10.51 4.46
N HIS A 164 -0.90 -11.39 3.54
CA HIS A 164 -2.31 -11.59 3.16
C HIS A 164 -2.83 -12.99 3.51
N GLU A 165 -2.02 -13.81 4.13
CA GLU A 165 -2.37 -15.15 4.62
C GLU A 165 -3.17 -15.10 5.91
N PHE A 166 -3.83 -16.19 6.25
CA PHE A 166 -4.49 -16.34 7.55
C PHE A 166 -3.49 -16.64 8.68
N GLY A 167 -3.79 -16.10 9.86
CA GLY A 167 -2.97 -16.31 11.06
C GLY A 167 -1.74 -15.40 11.13
N LEU A 168 -0.92 -15.61 12.16
CA LEU A 168 0.22 -14.74 12.49
C LEU A 168 1.57 -15.48 12.50
N VAL A 169 1.60 -16.79 12.34
CA VAL A 169 2.83 -17.60 12.41
C VAL A 169 3.86 -17.15 11.39
N THR A 170 3.42 -16.93 10.17
CA THR A 170 4.24 -16.43 9.05
C THR A 170 4.74 -15.00 9.28
N THR A 171 3.95 -14.18 9.94
CA THR A 171 4.34 -12.83 10.38
C THR A 171 5.52 -12.89 11.37
N TYR A 172 5.45 -13.78 12.38
CA TYR A 172 6.57 -13.98 13.30
C TYR A 172 7.81 -14.52 12.57
N ALA A 173 7.62 -15.46 11.65
CA ALA A 173 8.72 -15.97 10.83
C ALA A 173 9.37 -14.85 9.98
N ALA A 174 8.58 -13.97 9.38
CA ALA A 174 9.07 -12.84 8.61
C ALA A 174 9.94 -11.90 9.46
N VAL A 175 9.54 -11.59 10.69
CA VAL A 175 10.34 -10.79 11.63
C VAL A 175 11.66 -11.49 11.98
N VAL A 176 11.64 -12.79 12.25
CA VAL A 176 12.87 -13.59 12.50
C VAL A 176 13.78 -13.61 11.28
N MET A 177 13.23 -13.51 10.07
CA MET A 177 13.99 -13.44 8.81
C MET A 177 14.51 -12.04 8.48
N GLY A 178 14.22 -11.02 9.31
CA GLY A 178 14.78 -9.68 9.18
C GLY A 178 13.80 -8.60 8.72
N ALA A 179 12.50 -8.87 8.70
CA ALA A 179 11.51 -7.83 8.46
C ALA A 179 11.46 -6.88 9.68
N SER A 180 11.72 -5.60 9.45
CA SER A 180 11.66 -4.53 10.48
C SER A 180 10.26 -3.89 10.56
N TRP A 181 9.47 -4.01 9.51
CA TRP A 181 8.08 -3.55 9.42
C TRP A 181 7.15 -4.71 9.11
N VAL A 182 5.95 -4.67 9.70
CA VAL A 182 4.88 -5.64 9.44
C VAL A 182 3.60 -4.91 9.10
N GLU A 183 2.98 -5.31 8.00
CA GLU A 183 1.66 -4.83 7.59
C GLU A 183 0.68 -6.00 7.58
N ARG A 184 -0.47 -5.82 8.24
CA ARG A 184 -1.58 -6.78 8.22
C ARG A 184 -2.89 -6.03 7.97
N HIS A 185 -3.79 -6.68 7.27
CA HIS A 185 -5.13 -6.15 7.05
C HIS A 185 -6.03 -6.42 8.24
N ILE A 186 -6.87 -5.45 8.56
CA ILE A 186 -7.92 -5.58 9.59
C ILE A 186 -9.29 -5.38 8.97
N THR A 187 -10.30 -5.97 9.57
CA THR A 187 -11.71 -5.77 9.25
C THR A 187 -12.53 -5.77 10.53
N LEU A 188 -13.74 -5.22 10.46
CA LEU A 188 -14.74 -5.28 11.53
C LEU A 188 -15.46 -6.63 11.53
#